data_20848532ca589c6ef63295c2a204deb5
#
_entry.id   20848532ca589c6ef63295c2a204deb5
#
_cell.length_a   1.000
_cell.length_b   1.000
_cell.length_c   1.000
_cell.angle_alpha   90.00
_cell.angle_beta   90.00
_cell.angle_gamma   90.00
#
_symmetry.space_group_name_H-M   'P 1'
#
loop_
_entity.id
_entity.type
_entity.pdbx_description
1 polymer ?
#
loop_
_entity_poly.entity_id
_entity_poly.type
_entity_poly.pdbx_seq_one_letter_code
_entity_poly.pdbx_strand_id
1 'polypeptide(L)'
;QVQTAKSGVIVRDNCYGSLEDDVVRRDFNINALYYDIHKHEVIDYVGGLKDLEAKEIHIIGEAKLRFSEDPVRMIRAIRFSEKLGAELSDEVKSCILDQASLLSNISPARLYEECIKLFHNEYSFGVYEQLEKYGLLKHLFKQTQKNEFIKKALLNTAARIKQNKPVTPVFLFAVFLWQAQNERFVMIKKKQRSFYLAMTQASEEVIINQIKQVSLPKWLTARIKDI
;
A
#
# COMPACT_ATOMS: atom_id res chain seq x y z
N GLN A 1 -11.49 -22.60 5.64
CA GLN A 1 -12.02 -23.15 4.38
C GLN A 1 -13.52 -22.89 4.32
N VAL A 2 -13.96 -22.12 3.35
CA VAL A 2 -15.40 -21.91 3.08
C VAL A 2 -15.94 -23.22 2.50
N GLN A 3 -16.86 -23.89 3.19
CA GLN A 3 -17.59 -25.02 2.63
C GLN A 3 -18.83 -24.51 1.90
N THR A 4 -18.86 -24.64 0.58
CA THR A 4 -20.03 -24.37 -0.26
C THR A 4 -20.81 -25.66 -0.54
N ALA A 5 -22.13 -25.62 -0.37
CA ALA A 5 -23.02 -26.67 -0.85
C ALA A 5 -23.03 -26.70 -2.39
N LYS A 6 -23.46 -27.83 -2.98
CA LYS A 6 -23.62 -28.01 -4.45
C LYS A 6 -24.55 -26.96 -5.13
N SER A 7 -25.31 -26.19 -4.32
CA SER A 7 -26.15 -25.07 -4.75
C SER A 7 -25.47 -23.71 -4.74
N GLY A 8 -24.19 -23.61 -4.41
CA GLY A 8 -23.46 -22.34 -4.30
C GLY A 8 -23.77 -21.53 -3.01
N VAL A 9 -24.61 -22.06 -2.12
CA VAL A 9 -24.92 -21.43 -0.84
C VAL A 9 -23.80 -21.74 0.14
N ILE A 10 -23.24 -20.70 0.82
CA ILE A 10 -22.26 -20.85 1.90
C ILE A 10 -22.97 -21.52 3.10
N VAL A 11 -22.58 -22.74 3.43
CA VAL A 11 -23.20 -23.53 4.51
C VAL A 11 -22.48 -23.31 5.86
N ARG A 12 -21.17 -22.94 5.81
CA ARG A 12 -20.38 -22.53 6.99
C ARG A 12 -19.34 -21.51 6.58
N ASP A 13 -19.39 -20.35 7.20
CA ASP A 13 -18.46 -19.24 6.94
C ASP A 13 -17.15 -19.32 7.74
N ASN A 14 -17.18 -20.00 8.89
CA ASN A 14 -16.02 -20.12 9.78
C ASN A 14 -15.85 -21.57 10.27
N CYS A 15 -14.88 -22.30 9.71
CA CYS A 15 -14.24 -23.40 10.41
C CYS A 15 -13.10 -22.83 11.24
N TYR A 16 -13.26 -22.78 12.56
CA TYR A 16 -12.16 -22.43 13.47
C TYR A 16 -11.11 -23.54 13.38
N GLY A 17 -9.92 -23.18 12.91
CA GLY A 17 -8.73 -24.04 12.93
C GLY A 17 -8.00 -23.94 14.26
N SER A 18 -6.91 -24.69 14.41
CA SER A 18 -5.95 -24.52 15.50
C SER A 18 -5.21 -23.16 15.38
N LEU A 19 -4.48 -22.77 16.44
CA LEU A 19 -3.61 -21.58 16.38
C LEU A 19 -2.55 -21.75 15.29
N GLU A 20 -2.01 -22.96 15.12
CA GLU A 20 -1.04 -23.29 14.10
C GLU A 20 -1.60 -23.07 12.68
N ASP A 21 -2.87 -23.42 12.44
CA ASP A 21 -3.54 -23.17 11.16
C ASP A 21 -3.68 -21.68 10.88
N ASP A 22 -3.92 -20.85 11.90
CA ASP A 22 -4.00 -19.40 11.73
C ASP A 22 -2.62 -18.78 11.47
N VAL A 23 -1.57 -19.25 12.15
CA VAL A 23 -0.17 -18.82 11.92
C VAL A 23 0.21 -18.95 10.45
N VAL A 24 -0.01 -20.12 9.85
CA VAL A 24 0.37 -20.39 8.45
C VAL A 24 -0.33 -19.47 7.44
N ARG A 25 -1.50 -18.95 7.78
CA ARG A 25 -2.26 -18.03 6.91
C ARG A 25 -1.75 -16.58 6.99
N ARG A 26 -1.03 -16.22 8.05
CA ARG A 26 -0.52 -14.86 8.25
C ARG A 26 0.61 -14.56 7.26
N ASP A 27 0.94 -13.28 7.15
CA ASP A 27 1.94 -12.81 6.20
C ASP A 27 3.38 -12.88 6.75
N PHE A 28 3.64 -12.26 7.90
CA PHE A 28 4.99 -12.12 8.45
C PHE A 28 5.09 -12.70 9.85
N ASN A 29 6.29 -13.22 10.20
CA ASN A 29 6.55 -13.82 11.51
C ASN A 29 6.17 -12.85 12.64
N ILE A 30 6.52 -11.57 12.51
CA ILE A 30 6.21 -10.51 13.48
C ILE A 30 4.71 -10.29 13.71
N ASN A 31 3.86 -10.71 12.77
CA ASN A 31 2.40 -10.57 12.86
C ASN A 31 1.72 -11.86 13.36
N ALA A 32 2.49 -12.90 13.69
CA ALA A 32 1.99 -14.20 14.13
C ALA A 32 2.30 -14.48 15.62
N LEU A 33 2.40 -13.44 16.40
CA LEU A 33 2.52 -13.51 17.86
C LEU A 33 1.14 -13.50 18.49
N TYR A 34 0.95 -14.37 19.49
CA TYR A 34 -0.27 -14.46 20.29
C TYR A 34 0.05 -14.22 21.75
N TYR A 35 -0.91 -13.77 22.51
CA TYR A 35 -0.77 -13.60 23.94
C TYR A 35 -1.77 -14.48 24.69
N ASP A 36 -1.26 -15.41 25.51
CA ASP A 36 -2.08 -16.22 26.41
C ASP A 36 -2.39 -15.40 27.67
N ILE A 37 -3.64 -14.99 27.81
CA ILE A 37 -4.10 -14.17 28.94
C ILE A 37 -4.13 -14.95 30.27
N HIS A 38 -4.15 -16.27 30.23
CA HIS A 38 -4.20 -17.10 31.45
C HIS A 38 -2.79 -17.39 32.00
N LYS A 39 -1.84 -17.61 31.07
CA LYS A 39 -0.44 -17.88 31.43
C LYS A 39 0.41 -16.63 31.47
N HIS A 40 -0.12 -15.49 30.94
CA HIS A 40 0.64 -14.25 30.76
C HIS A 40 1.90 -14.42 29.92
N GLU A 41 1.83 -15.26 28.89
CA GLU A 41 2.95 -15.60 28.02
C GLU A 41 2.66 -15.23 26.57
N VAL A 42 3.73 -14.87 25.82
CA VAL A 42 3.68 -14.72 24.37
C VAL A 42 3.92 -16.09 23.74
N ILE A 43 3.02 -16.50 22.86
CA ILE A 43 3.13 -17.72 22.06
C ILE A 43 3.67 -17.34 20.69
N ASP A 44 4.79 -17.92 20.31
CA ASP A 44 5.49 -17.68 19.04
C ASP A 44 5.82 -19.03 18.37
N TYR A 45 5.15 -19.31 17.25
CA TYR A 45 5.33 -20.55 16.50
C TYR A 45 6.35 -20.41 15.36
N VAL A 46 6.73 -19.18 14.96
CA VAL A 46 7.48 -18.93 13.71
C VAL A 46 8.72 -18.06 13.91
N GLY A 47 9.04 -17.72 15.15
CA GLY A 47 10.22 -16.91 15.46
C GLY A 47 10.02 -15.40 15.32
N GLY A 48 8.79 -14.91 15.45
CA GLY A 48 8.48 -13.50 15.34
C GLY A 48 9.13 -12.62 16.41
N LEU A 49 9.35 -13.14 17.63
CA LEU A 49 10.09 -12.44 18.69
C LEU A 49 11.56 -12.23 18.29
N LYS A 50 12.19 -13.28 17.75
CA LYS A 50 13.57 -13.20 17.23
C LYS A 50 13.70 -12.17 16.13
N ASP A 51 12.74 -12.14 15.20
CA ASP A 51 12.70 -11.17 14.10
C ASP A 51 12.55 -9.74 14.61
N LEU A 52 11.71 -9.51 15.62
CA LEU A 52 11.57 -8.20 16.26
C LEU A 52 12.87 -7.74 16.95
N GLU A 53 13.55 -8.64 17.66
CA GLU A 53 14.84 -8.35 18.31
C GLU A 53 15.93 -8.06 17.28
N ALA A 54 16.00 -8.85 16.21
CA ALA A 54 16.94 -8.67 15.10
C ALA A 54 16.61 -7.47 14.23
N LYS A 55 15.39 -6.92 14.35
CA LYS A 55 14.83 -5.90 13.44
C LYS A 55 14.86 -6.37 11.98
N GLU A 56 14.37 -7.56 11.74
CA GLU A 56 14.23 -8.13 10.39
C GLU A 56 12.79 -8.52 10.09
N ILE A 57 12.41 -8.43 8.83
CA ILE A 57 11.09 -8.83 8.34
C ILE A 57 11.22 -10.09 7.52
N HIS A 58 10.74 -11.19 8.08
CA HIS A 58 10.60 -12.48 7.39
C HIS A 58 9.12 -12.78 7.10
N ILE A 59 8.87 -13.38 5.93
CA ILE A 59 7.55 -13.87 5.56
C ILE A 59 7.38 -15.32 6.08
N ILE A 60 6.17 -15.68 6.47
CA ILE A 60 5.85 -17.06 6.88
C ILE A 60 5.77 -17.94 5.63
N GLY A 61 6.63 -18.96 5.54
CA GLY A 61 6.76 -19.83 4.38
C GLY A 61 7.68 -19.28 3.29
N GLU A 62 7.63 -19.84 2.10
CA GLU A 62 8.49 -19.46 0.96
C GLU A 62 8.03 -18.12 0.36
N ALA A 63 8.89 -17.11 0.35
CA ALA A 63 8.55 -15.75 -0.09
C ALA A 63 8.01 -15.70 -1.52
N LYS A 64 8.62 -16.46 -2.43
CA LYS A 64 8.22 -16.50 -3.84
C LYS A 64 6.79 -16.99 -4.02
N LEU A 65 6.42 -18.06 -3.32
CA LEU A 65 5.07 -18.60 -3.34
C LEU A 65 4.07 -17.63 -2.71
N ARG A 66 4.40 -17.11 -1.54
CA ARG A 66 3.53 -16.22 -0.76
C ARG A 66 3.23 -14.90 -1.47
N PHE A 67 4.18 -14.35 -2.22
CA PHE A 67 3.95 -13.15 -3.04
C PHE A 67 3.15 -13.46 -4.31
N SER A 68 3.31 -14.67 -4.88
CA SER A 68 2.47 -15.12 -6.00
C SER A 68 1.00 -15.32 -5.59
N GLU A 69 0.75 -15.85 -4.39
CA GLU A 69 -0.59 -16.00 -3.82
C GLU A 69 -1.26 -14.65 -3.55
N ASP A 70 -0.52 -13.71 -2.96
CA ASP A 70 -1.00 -12.38 -2.61
C ASP A 70 0.09 -11.31 -2.78
N PRO A 71 0.18 -10.68 -3.97
CA PRO A 71 1.15 -9.65 -4.26
C PRO A 71 1.10 -8.42 -3.33
N VAL A 72 -0.03 -8.17 -2.66
CA VAL A 72 -0.16 -7.09 -1.67
C VAL A 72 0.82 -7.26 -0.50
N ARG A 73 1.24 -8.49 -0.21
CA ARG A 73 2.24 -8.76 0.83
C ARG A 73 3.57 -8.02 0.56
N MET A 74 3.95 -7.78 -0.70
CA MET A 74 5.17 -7.01 -1.02
C MET A 74 5.11 -5.57 -0.49
N ILE A 75 4.01 -4.87 -0.72
CA ILE A 75 3.85 -3.49 -0.20
C ILE A 75 3.62 -3.46 1.31
N ARG A 76 3.03 -4.51 1.88
CA ARG A 76 2.91 -4.68 3.33
C ARG A 76 4.26 -4.93 3.99
N ALA A 77 5.17 -5.71 3.37
CA ALA A 77 6.53 -5.91 3.85
C ALA A 77 7.26 -4.57 4.01
N ILE A 78 7.22 -3.73 2.97
CA ILE A 78 7.81 -2.38 3.01
C ILE A 78 7.18 -1.54 4.12
N ARG A 79 5.86 -1.56 4.26
CA ARG A 79 5.18 -0.81 5.29
C ARG A 79 5.58 -1.23 6.70
N PHE A 80 5.71 -2.53 6.97
CA PHE A 80 6.13 -3.02 8.28
C PHE A 80 7.61 -2.75 8.54
N SER A 81 8.48 -2.89 7.53
CA SER A 81 9.88 -2.51 7.62
C SER A 81 10.04 -1.06 8.09
N GLU A 82 9.38 -0.12 7.43
CA GLU A 82 9.45 1.30 7.80
C GLU A 82 8.79 1.60 9.16
N LYS A 83 7.66 0.96 9.45
CA LYS A 83 6.94 1.14 10.72
C LYS A 83 7.78 0.72 11.93
N LEU A 84 8.55 -0.34 11.81
CA LEU A 84 9.33 -0.93 12.90
C LEU A 84 10.80 -0.50 12.88
N GLY A 85 11.24 0.23 11.84
CA GLY A 85 12.66 0.50 11.62
C GLY A 85 13.46 -0.79 11.46
N ALA A 86 12.88 -1.79 10.78
CA ALA A 86 13.43 -3.11 10.56
C ALA A 86 13.82 -3.29 9.09
N GLU A 87 14.82 -4.11 8.81
CA GLU A 87 15.22 -4.45 7.45
C GLU A 87 14.38 -5.61 6.89
N LEU A 88 14.15 -5.62 5.59
CA LEU A 88 13.63 -6.80 4.92
C LEU A 88 14.73 -7.87 4.85
N SER A 89 14.40 -9.14 5.04
CA SER A 89 15.35 -10.23 4.81
C SER A 89 15.78 -10.28 3.34
N ASP A 90 16.95 -10.85 3.05
CA ASP A 90 17.48 -10.87 1.68
C ASP A 90 16.59 -11.68 0.73
N GLU A 91 15.96 -12.74 1.22
CA GLU A 91 14.95 -13.50 0.46
C GLU A 91 13.76 -12.61 0.07
N VAL A 92 13.22 -11.85 1.02
CA VAL A 92 12.10 -10.94 0.79
C VAL A 92 12.48 -9.84 -0.20
N LYS A 93 13.68 -9.23 -0.06
CA LYS A 93 14.19 -8.20 -0.99
C LYS A 93 14.28 -8.73 -2.43
N SER A 94 14.90 -9.90 -2.59
CA SER A 94 15.07 -10.54 -3.91
C SER A 94 13.75 -10.87 -4.55
N CYS A 95 12.84 -11.50 -3.81
CA CYS A 95 11.52 -11.87 -4.32
C CYS A 95 10.66 -10.65 -4.68
N ILE A 96 10.75 -9.54 -3.95
CA ILE A 96 10.04 -8.31 -4.32
C ILE A 96 10.53 -7.78 -5.67
N LEU A 97 11.86 -7.74 -5.90
CA LEU A 97 12.42 -7.28 -7.17
C LEU A 97 11.95 -8.15 -8.36
N ASP A 98 11.95 -9.46 -8.17
CA ASP A 98 11.56 -10.42 -9.21
C ASP A 98 10.05 -10.38 -9.53
N GLN A 99 9.20 -10.12 -8.52
CA GLN A 99 7.76 -10.28 -8.61
C GLN A 99 6.97 -8.96 -8.54
N ALA A 100 7.64 -7.80 -8.50
CA ALA A 100 6.99 -6.48 -8.40
C ALA A 100 5.83 -6.29 -9.41
N SER A 101 5.95 -6.85 -10.61
CA SER A 101 4.93 -6.77 -11.67
C SER A 101 3.60 -7.42 -11.31
N LEU A 102 3.59 -8.42 -10.42
CA LEU A 102 2.37 -9.09 -9.96
C LEU A 102 1.41 -8.15 -9.23
N LEU A 103 1.92 -7.04 -8.70
CA LEU A 103 1.08 -6.03 -8.05
C LEU A 103 0.02 -5.45 -9.00
N SER A 104 0.28 -5.46 -10.31
CA SER A 104 -0.68 -5.03 -11.34
C SER A 104 -1.92 -5.93 -11.45
N ASN A 105 -1.88 -7.14 -10.90
CA ASN A 105 -2.99 -8.09 -10.93
C ASN A 105 -3.99 -7.88 -9.78
N ILE A 106 -3.67 -6.99 -8.85
CA ILE A 106 -4.52 -6.71 -7.69
C ILE A 106 -5.63 -5.74 -8.07
N SER A 107 -6.82 -5.97 -7.51
CA SER A 107 -7.95 -5.08 -7.76
C SER A 107 -7.66 -3.63 -7.33
N PRO A 108 -8.03 -2.63 -8.14
CA PRO A 108 -7.79 -1.22 -7.82
C PRO A 108 -8.38 -0.76 -6.49
N ALA A 109 -9.50 -1.35 -6.07
CA ALA A 109 -10.14 -1.03 -4.78
C ALA A 109 -9.27 -1.47 -3.60
N ARG A 110 -8.70 -2.67 -3.65
CA ARG A 110 -7.79 -3.18 -2.62
C ARG A 110 -6.50 -2.36 -2.56
N LEU A 111 -5.96 -1.96 -3.72
CA LEU A 111 -4.78 -1.09 -3.76
C LEU A 111 -5.05 0.30 -3.15
N TYR A 112 -6.27 0.84 -3.28
CA TYR A 112 -6.64 2.09 -2.62
C TYR A 112 -6.53 1.98 -1.09
N GLU A 113 -7.09 0.93 -0.50
CA GLU A 113 -7.01 0.72 0.95
C GLU A 113 -5.56 0.61 1.44
N GLU A 114 -4.72 -0.09 0.69
CA GLU A 114 -3.30 -0.19 1.04
C GLU A 114 -2.56 1.14 0.84
N CYS A 115 -2.86 1.94 -0.21
CA CYS A 115 -2.28 3.27 -0.38
C CYS A 115 -2.53 4.19 0.83
N ILE A 116 -3.73 4.15 1.41
CA ILE A 116 -4.01 4.90 2.64
C ILE A 116 -3.12 4.43 3.78
N LYS A 117 -2.97 3.12 3.99
CA LYS A 117 -2.11 2.56 5.04
C LYS A 117 -0.62 2.84 4.82
N LEU A 118 -0.18 2.92 3.55
CA LEU A 118 1.21 3.19 3.18
C LEU A 118 1.61 4.65 3.46
N PHE A 119 0.70 5.61 3.25
CA PHE A 119 1.07 7.02 3.20
C PHE A 119 0.42 7.92 4.26
N HIS A 120 -0.61 7.46 4.98
CA HIS A 120 -1.23 8.21 6.08
C HIS A 120 -0.61 7.84 7.43
N ASN A 121 0.71 8.00 7.53
CA ASN A 121 1.46 7.71 8.75
C ASN A 121 2.75 8.54 8.81
N GLU A 122 3.46 8.45 9.90
CA GLU A 122 4.67 9.24 10.15
C GLU A 122 5.93 8.71 9.44
N TYR A 123 5.90 7.48 8.93
CA TYR A 123 6.99 6.86 8.16
C TYR A 123 6.72 6.85 6.65
N SER A 124 5.72 7.60 6.19
CA SER A 124 5.26 7.64 4.78
C SER A 124 6.35 7.97 3.77
N PHE A 125 7.32 8.81 4.13
CA PHE A 125 8.43 9.15 3.23
C PHE A 125 9.38 7.97 3.04
N GLY A 126 9.75 7.24 4.08
CA GLY A 126 10.56 6.02 3.98
C GLY A 126 9.84 4.95 3.14
N VAL A 127 8.54 4.74 3.36
CA VAL A 127 7.72 3.86 2.51
C VAL A 127 7.80 4.26 1.04
N TYR A 128 7.69 5.56 0.72
CA TYR A 128 7.81 6.05 -0.65
C TYR A 128 9.17 5.72 -1.27
N GLU A 129 10.27 5.96 -0.55
CA GLU A 129 11.63 5.66 -1.03
C GLU A 129 11.82 4.17 -1.28
N GLN A 130 11.34 3.31 -0.39
CA GLN A 130 11.43 1.86 -0.54
C GLN A 130 10.58 1.36 -1.72
N LEU A 131 9.34 1.86 -1.87
CA LEU A 131 8.49 1.50 -3.01
C LEU A 131 9.12 1.89 -4.34
N GLU A 132 9.80 3.02 -4.40
CA GLU A 132 10.56 3.46 -5.57
C GLU A 132 11.75 2.55 -5.83
N LYS A 133 12.57 2.29 -4.80
CA LYS A 133 13.75 1.42 -4.86
C LYS A 133 13.44 0.02 -5.39
N TYR A 134 12.32 -0.56 -4.97
CA TYR A 134 11.89 -1.90 -5.38
C TYR A 134 10.98 -1.90 -6.62
N GLY A 135 10.75 -0.75 -7.26
CA GLY A 135 9.97 -0.65 -8.48
C GLY A 135 8.47 -0.92 -8.30
N LEU A 136 7.95 -0.86 -7.06
CA LEU A 136 6.54 -1.07 -6.74
C LEU A 136 5.70 0.19 -6.95
N LEU A 137 6.29 1.39 -6.79
CA LEU A 137 5.58 2.66 -6.89
C LEU A 137 4.86 2.84 -8.23
N LYS A 138 5.49 2.45 -9.33
CA LYS A 138 4.91 2.55 -10.69
C LYS A 138 3.63 1.73 -10.88
N HIS A 139 3.40 0.71 -10.06
CA HIS A 139 2.17 -0.11 -10.07
C HIS A 139 1.02 0.53 -9.28
N LEU A 140 1.33 1.48 -8.39
CA LEU A 140 0.35 2.28 -7.65
C LEU A 140 0.09 3.63 -8.32
N PHE A 141 1.14 4.27 -8.83
CA PHE A 141 1.12 5.63 -9.39
C PHE A 141 1.96 5.70 -10.67
N LYS A 142 1.44 5.15 -11.77
CA LYS A 142 2.16 5.06 -13.06
C LYS A 142 2.58 6.42 -13.64
N GLN A 143 1.80 7.46 -13.36
CA GLN A 143 2.01 8.80 -13.89
C GLN A 143 2.93 9.65 -12.99
N THR A 144 3.31 9.12 -11.83
CA THR A 144 4.11 9.85 -10.84
C THR A 144 5.60 9.62 -11.11
N GLN A 145 6.36 10.72 -11.11
CA GLN A 145 7.82 10.70 -11.17
C GLN A 145 8.39 11.19 -9.84
N LYS A 146 9.55 10.66 -9.45
CA LYS A 146 10.25 11.08 -8.24
C LYS A 146 10.60 12.57 -8.32
N ASN A 147 10.18 13.35 -7.32
CA ASN A 147 10.49 14.76 -7.24
C ASN A 147 10.50 15.27 -5.78
N GLU A 148 11.14 16.42 -5.56
CA GLU A 148 11.26 17.07 -4.26
C GLU A 148 9.91 17.53 -3.68
N PHE A 149 8.91 17.80 -4.52
CA PHE A 149 7.58 18.19 -4.07
C PHE A 149 6.89 17.05 -3.29
N ILE A 150 6.93 15.82 -3.82
CA ILE A 150 6.38 14.64 -3.13
C ILE A 150 7.10 14.42 -1.79
N LYS A 151 8.43 14.50 -1.78
CA LYS A 151 9.22 14.38 -0.55
C LYS A 151 8.76 15.39 0.51
N LYS A 152 8.71 16.67 0.16
CA LYS A 152 8.28 17.73 1.08
C LYS A 152 6.84 17.51 1.58
N ALA A 153 5.95 17.08 0.70
CA ALA A 153 4.55 16.81 1.06
C ALA A 153 4.40 15.63 2.02
N LEU A 154 5.14 14.54 1.80
CA LEU A 154 5.12 13.36 2.69
C LEU A 154 5.77 13.69 4.05
N LEU A 155 6.88 14.42 4.08
CA LEU A 155 7.48 14.89 5.33
C LEU A 155 6.53 15.82 6.11
N ASN A 156 5.82 16.70 5.42
CA ASN A 156 4.79 17.54 6.05
C ASN A 156 3.62 16.68 6.59
N THR A 157 3.17 15.69 5.83
CA THR A 157 2.15 14.74 6.29
C THR A 157 2.59 14.04 7.58
N ALA A 158 3.80 13.53 7.63
CA ALA A 158 4.39 12.91 8.82
C ALA A 158 4.43 13.86 10.02
N ALA A 159 4.88 15.10 9.80
CA ALA A 159 4.92 16.11 10.85
C ALA A 159 3.53 16.50 11.38
N ARG A 160 2.52 16.56 10.50
CA ARG A 160 1.13 16.82 10.90
C ARG A 160 0.57 15.68 11.74
N ILE A 161 0.82 14.43 11.36
CA ILE A 161 0.35 13.25 12.11
C ILE A 161 0.98 13.24 13.51
N LYS A 162 2.29 13.49 13.64
CA LYS A 162 2.97 13.62 14.94
C LYS A 162 2.38 14.71 15.83
N GLN A 163 1.80 15.74 15.23
CA GLN A 163 1.14 16.84 15.95
C GLN A 163 -0.38 16.60 16.13
N ASN A 164 -0.89 15.41 15.87
CA ASN A 164 -2.31 15.07 15.86
C ASN A 164 -3.17 15.99 14.97
N LYS A 165 -2.59 16.55 13.91
CA LYS A 165 -3.30 17.36 12.93
C LYS A 165 -3.90 16.49 11.82
N PRO A 166 -5.09 16.83 11.30
CA PRO A 166 -5.75 16.05 10.29
C PRO A 166 -4.95 16.01 8.98
N VAL A 167 -4.92 14.84 8.36
CA VAL A 167 -4.45 14.61 6.99
C VAL A 167 -5.56 13.97 6.18
N THR A 168 -5.61 14.23 4.88
CA THR A 168 -6.70 13.75 4.03
C THR A 168 -6.18 12.94 2.85
N PRO A 169 -6.91 11.90 2.41
CA PRO A 169 -6.61 11.20 1.17
C PRO A 169 -6.59 12.14 -0.06
N VAL A 170 -7.39 13.19 -0.06
CA VAL A 170 -7.44 14.19 -1.14
C VAL A 170 -6.06 14.81 -1.36
N PHE A 171 -5.43 15.30 -0.28
CA PHE A 171 -4.09 15.87 -0.36
C PHE A 171 -3.06 14.86 -0.86
N LEU A 172 -3.10 13.63 -0.34
CA LEU A 172 -2.19 12.57 -0.75
C LEU A 172 -2.25 12.34 -2.27
N PHE A 173 -3.42 12.05 -2.81
CA PHE A 173 -3.56 11.77 -4.24
C PHE A 173 -3.29 13.00 -5.10
N ALA A 174 -3.67 14.20 -4.68
CA ALA A 174 -3.33 15.44 -5.38
C ALA A 174 -1.81 15.60 -5.50
N VAL A 175 -1.05 15.35 -4.41
CA VAL A 175 0.42 15.42 -4.42
C VAL A 175 1.03 14.45 -5.43
N PHE A 176 0.60 13.18 -5.43
CA PHE A 176 1.14 12.19 -6.35
C PHE A 176 0.79 12.47 -7.81
N LEU A 177 -0.36 13.09 -8.08
CA LEU A 177 -0.84 13.37 -9.44
C LEU A 177 -0.46 14.77 -9.95
N TRP A 178 0.04 15.63 -9.08
CA TRP A 178 0.31 17.05 -9.39
C TRP A 178 1.18 17.27 -10.60
N GLN A 179 2.30 16.57 -10.70
CA GLN A 179 3.22 16.73 -11.84
C GLN A 179 2.56 16.31 -13.16
N ALA A 180 1.92 15.13 -13.17
CA ALA A 180 1.24 14.63 -14.37
C ALA A 180 0.12 15.59 -14.82
N GLN A 181 -0.61 16.16 -13.85
CA GLN A 181 -1.65 17.15 -14.09
C GLN A 181 -1.07 18.44 -14.72
N ASN A 182 0.04 18.97 -14.19
CA ASN A 182 0.69 20.14 -14.75
C ASN A 182 1.21 19.91 -16.17
N GLU A 183 1.87 18.78 -16.41
CA GLU A 183 2.35 18.42 -17.75
C GLU A 183 1.18 18.33 -18.74
N ARG A 184 0.09 17.68 -18.33
CA ARG A 184 -1.11 17.57 -19.17
C ARG A 184 -1.79 18.90 -19.41
N PHE A 185 -1.89 19.73 -18.36
CA PHE A 185 -2.41 21.10 -18.49
C PHE A 185 -1.64 21.93 -19.51
N VAL A 186 -0.30 21.93 -19.47
CA VAL A 186 0.54 22.66 -20.43
C VAL A 186 0.27 22.20 -21.87
N MET A 187 0.09 20.90 -22.10
CA MET A 187 -0.24 20.36 -23.43
C MET A 187 -1.62 20.82 -23.92
N ILE A 188 -2.63 20.75 -23.06
CA ILE A 188 -4.01 21.12 -23.41
C ILE A 188 -4.12 22.64 -23.60
N LYS A 189 -3.45 23.43 -22.77
CA LYS A 189 -3.48 24.91 -22.83
C LYS A 189 -2.98 25.47 -24.15
N LYS A 190 -2.11 24.77 -24.87
CA LYS A 190 -1.65 25.17 -26.23
C LYS A 190 -2.81 25.21 -27.24
N LYS A 191 -3.86 24.41 -27.03
CA LYS A 191 -5.02 24.28 -27.92
C LYS A 191 -6.30 24.90 -27.34
N GLN A 192 -6.40 24.97 -26.03
CA GLN A 192 -7.57 25.48 -25.28
C GLN A 192 -7.30 26.89 -24.75
N ARG A 193 -8.10 27.88 -25.18
CA ARG A 193 -7.94 29.29 -24.75
C ARG A 193 -8.29 29.49 -23.27
N SER A 194 -9.35 28.84 -22.81
CA SER A 194 -9.79 28.97 -21.41
C SER A 194 -8.84 28.24 -20.48
N PHE A 195 -8.36 28.95 -19.45
CA PHE A 195 -7.52 28.37 -18.39
C PHE A 195 -8.29 27.32 -17.61
N TYR A 196 -9.50 27.66 -17.18
CA TYR A 196 -10.36 26.78 -16.38
C TYR A 196 -10.69 25.47 -17.10
N LEU A 197 -11.12 25.55 -18.37
CA LEU A 197 -11.41 24.34 -19.16
C LEU A 197 -10.18 23.45 -19.38
N ALA A 198 -9.01 24.07 -19.62
CA ALA A 198 -7.77 23.29 -19.76
C ALA A 198 -7.36 22.59 -18.48
N MET A 199 -7.55 23.26 -17.33
CA MET A 199 -7.26 22.71 -16.01
C MET A 199 -8.18 21.55 -15.67
N THR A 200 -9.48 21.74 -15.84
CA THR A 200 -10.50 20.69 -15.61
C THR A 200 -10.26 19.47 -16.48
N GLN A 201 -10.02 19.68 -17.78
CA GLN A 201 -9.74 18.57 -18.70
C GLN A 201 -8.46 17.81 -18.30
N ALA A 202 -7.39 18.52 -17.94
CA ALA A 202 -6.12 17.89 -17.51
C ALA A 202 -6.34 17.03 -16.25
N SER A 203 -7.05 17.56 -15.25
CA SER A 203 -7.36 16.84 -14.01
C SER A 203 -8.22 15.60 -14.30
N GLU A 204 -9.22 15.69 -15.15
CA GLU A 204 -10.07 14.56 -15.53
C GLU A 204 -9.30 13.44 -16.19
N GLU A 205 -8.46 13.75 -17.17
CA GLU A 205 -7.67 12.75 -17.90
C GLU A 205 -6.68 12.04 -16.96
N VAL A 206 -6.02 12.77 -16.07
CA VAL A 206 -5.06 12.21 -15.11
C VAL A 206 -5.78 11.33 -14.07
N ILE A 207 -6.91 11.77 -13.53
CA ILE A 207 -7.71 11.01 -12.57
C ILE A 207 -8.27 9.73 -13.22
N ILE A 208 -8.80 9.79 -14.44
CA ILE A 208 -9.31 8.62 -15.17
C ILE A 208 -8.20 7.57 -15.34
N ASN A 209 -6.98 7.98 -15.64
CA ASN A 209 -5.86 7.07 -15.76
C ASN A 209 -5.45 6.47 -14.40
N GLN A 210 -5.48 7.25 -13.32
CA GLN A 210 -5.16 6.77 -11.98
C GLN A 210 -6.18 5.75 -11.46
N ILE A 211 -7.47 5.94 -11.71
CA ILE A 211 -8.53 5.03 -11.26
C ILE A 211 -8.37 3.62 -11.83
N LYS A 212 -7.75 3.46 -12.99
CA LYS A 212 -7.45 2.15 -13.58
C LYS A 212 -6.46 1.34 -12.75
N GLN A 213 -5.60 1.99 -11.98
CA GLN A 213 -4.59 1.35 -11.13
C GLN A 213 -5.06 1.28 -9.67
N VAL A 214 -5.52 2.41 -9.13
CA VAL A 214 -5.99 2.54 -7.75
C VAL A 214 -7.36 3.19 -7.78
N SER A 215 -8.40 2.48 -7.39
CA SER A 215 -9.79 2.97 -7.43
C SER A 215 -9.98 4.07 -6.41
N LEU A 216 -10.34 5.26 -6.88
CA LEU A 216 -10.64 6.40 -6.03
C LEU A 216 -12.16 6.52 -5.83
N PRO A 217 -12.65 6.65 -4.58
CA PRO A 217 -14.06 6.93 -4.32
C PRO A 217 -14.53 8.21 -5.04
N LYS A 218 -15.79 8.24 -5.48
CA LYS A 218 -16.35 9.40 -6.24
C LYS A 218 -16.18 10.73 -5.51
N TRP A 219 -16.42 10.76 -4.20
CA TRP A 219 -16.24 11.97 -3.39
C TRP A 219 -14.78 12.47 -3.38
N LEU A 220 -13.82 11.55 -3.44
CA LEU A 220 -12.39 11.86 -3.45
C LEU A 220 -11.99 12.46 -4.80
N THR A 221 -12.45 11.85 -5.91
CA THR A 221 -12.15 12.35 -7.26
C THR A 221 -12.73 13.75 -7.49
N ALA A 222 -13.93 14.03 -6.98
CA ALA A 222 -14.51 15.36 -7.04
C ALA A 222 -13.62 16.39 -6.34
N ARG A 223 -13.21 16.12 -5.09
CA ARG A 223 -12.38 17.04 -4.31
C ARG A 223 -10.95 17.20 -4.82
N ILE A 224 -10.37 16.19 -5.46
CA ILE A 224 -9.03 16.32 -6.08
C ILE A 224 -9.07 17.34 -7.24
N LYS A 225 -10.18 17.45 -7.95
CA LYS A 225 -10.37 18.43 -9.03
C LYS A 225 -10.46 19.87 -8.54
N ASP A 226 -10.84 20.07 -7.27
CA ASP A 226 -11.02 21.39 -6.65
C ASP A 226 -9.69 21.97 -6.09
N ILE A 227 -8.62 21.17 -6.05
CA ILE A 227 -7.27 21.58 -5.63
C ILE A 227 -6.44 22.01 -6.85
#